data_b843ffbba3857028bdde5ef17c08ee68
#
_entry.id   b843ffbba3857028bdde5ef17c08ee68
#
_cell.length_a   1.000
_cell.length_b   1.000
_cell.length_c   1.000
_cell.angle_alpha   90.00
_cell.angle_beta   90.00
_cell.angle_gamma   90.00
#
_symmetry.space_group_name_H-M   'P 1'
#
loop_
_entity.id
_entity.type
_entity.pdbx_description
1 polymer ?
#
loop_
_entity_poly.entity_id
_entity_poly.type
_entity_poly.pdbx_seq_one_letter_code
_entity_poly.pdbx_strand_id
1 'polypeptide(L)'
;MARKTLQNLSLNLQKKGHNKSFDHEDFGAGIAPNLRGPYSTMYVRRPWTIRQYAGFSTAEESNSFYRRNLAAGQKGLSVAFDLATHRGYDSDHERVEGDVGKAGVAIDSFKISF
;
A
#
# COMPACT_ATOMS: atom_id res chain seq x y z
N MET A 1 6.07 -19.05 -0.45
CA MET A 1 4.99 -19.47 0.47
C MET A 1 3.65 -19.09 -0.11
N ALA A 2 2.77 -20.05 -0.41
CA ALA A 2 1.44 -19.74 -0.92
C ALA A 2 0.64 -19.00 0.16
N ARG A 3 0.01 -17.88 -0.21
CA ARG A 3 -0.81 -17.08 0.71
C ARG A 3 -2.03 -17.90 1.13
N LYS A 4 -2.24 -18.09 2.43
CA LYS A 4 -3.46 -18.72 2.95
C LYS A 4 -4.65 -17.90 2.49
N THR A 5 -5.59 -18.52 1.77
CA THR A 5 -6.84 -17.85 1.40
C THR A 5 -7.82 -17.96 2.54
N LEU A 6 -8.55 -16.87 2.81
CA LEU A 6 -9.61 -16.86 3.82
C LEU A 6 -10.95 -17.36 3.25
N GLN A 7 -10.95 -17.90 2.02
CA GLN A 7 -12.17 -18.34 1.31
C GLN A 7 -12.91 -19.47 1.98
N ASN A 8 -12.22 -20.27 2.80
CA ASN A 8 -12.79 -21.44 3.48
C ASN A 8 -12.97 -21.24 5.00
N LEU A 9 -12.88 -19.99 5.48
CA LEU A 9 -13.21 -19.70 6.86
C LEU A 9 -14.73 -19.74 7.04
N SER A 10 -15.22 -20.72 7.79
CA SER A 10 -16.58 -20.66 8.32
C SER A 10 -16.64 -19.53 9.35
N LEU A 11 -17.31 -18.45 9.00
CA LEU A 11 -17.57 -17.35 9.94
C LEU A 11 -18.66 -17.80 10.92
N ASN A 12 -18.26 -18.31 12.07
CA ASN A 12 -19.16 -18.54 13.17
C ASN A 12 -19.44 -17.18 13.83
N LEU A 13 -20.44 -16.49 13.29
CA LEU A 13 -20.96 -15.26 13.88
C LEU A 13 -21.81 -15.61 15.11
N GLN A 14 -21.19 -16.08 16.18
CA GLN A 14 -21.85 -16.10 17.48
C GLN A 14 -22.02 -14.63 17.92
N LYS A 15 -23.23 -14.12 17.76
CA LYS A 15 -23.62 -12.87 18.44
C LYS A 15 -23.47 -13.16 19.96
N LYS A 16 -22.36 -12.73 20.54
CA LYS A 16 -22.28 -12.57 21.99
C LYS A 16 -23.33 -11.53 22.34
N GLY A 17 -24.38 -11.94 23.00
CA GLY A 17 -25.50 -11.08 23.38
C GLY A 17 -24.99 -9.92 24.23
N HIS A 18 -24.86 -8.75 23.63
CA HIS A 18 -24.90 -7.52 24.39
C HIS A 18 -26.37 -7.16 24.59
N ASN A 19 -26.75 -6.88 25.82
CA ASN A 19 -28.11 -6.45 26.16
C ASN A 19 -28.53 -5.09 25.60
N LYS A 20 -27.69 -4.47 24.78
CA LYS A 20 -27.97 -3.23 24.03
C LYS A 20 -27.55 -3.45 22.59
N SER A 21 -28.48 -3.36 21.66
CA SER A 21 -28.17 -3.28 20.24
C SER A 21 -27.87 -1.81 19.90
N PHE A 22 -26.83 -1.59 19.14
CA PHE A 22 -26.51 -0.28 18.60
C PHE A 22 -26.96 -0.22 17.14
N ASP A 23 -27.41 0.94 16.69
CA ASP A 23 -27.93 1.14 15.33
C ASP A 23 -26.95 0.72 14.22
N HIS A 24 -25.65 0.73 14.51
CA HIS A 24 -24.61 0.36 13.56
C HIS A 24 -24.27 -1.15 13.53
N GLU A 25 -24.83 -1.96 14.42
CA GLU A 25 -24.50 -3.40 14.49
C GLU A 25 -25.00 -4.18 13.28
N ASP A 26 -26.12 -3.76 12.72
CA ASP A 26 -26.77 -4.44 11.60
C ASP A 26 -26.30 -3.96 10.23
N PHE A 27 -25.38 -2.97 10.15
CA PHE A 27 -24.83 -2.52 8.89
C PHE A 27 -23.89 -3.56 8.29
N GLY A 28 -24.17 -3.96 7.06
CA GLY A 28 -23.28 -4.80 6.26
C GLY A 28 -22.16 -4.00 5.62
N ALA A 29 -21.06 -4.66 5.27
CA ALA A 29 -20.03 -4.08 4.44
C ALA A 29 -20.57 -3.80 3.03
N GLY A 30 -20.18 -2.68 2.44
CA GLY A 30 -20.64 -2.26 1.10
C GLY A 30 -22.02 -1.61 1.05
N ILE A 31 -22.63 -1.32 2.20
CA ILE A 31 -23.92 -0.62 2.32
C ILE A 31 -23.67 0.77 2.90
N ALA A 32 -24.25 1.79 2.26
CA ALA A 32 -24.16 3.15 2.79
C ALA A 32 -24.76 3.22 4.22
N PRO A 33 -24.12 3.96 5.14
CA PRO A 33 -23.00 4.90 5.04
C PRO A 33 -21.60 4.28 5.10
N ASN A 34 -21.41 3.05 4.69
CA ASN A 34 -20.12 2.35 4.59
C ASN A 34 -19.35 2.18 5.91
N LEU A 35 -20.05 2.03 7.01
CA LEU A 35 -19.45 1.89 8.35
C LEU A 35 -18.52 0.67 8.48
N ARG A 36 -18.74 -0.36 7.67
CA ARG A 36 -17.91 -1.58 7.62
C ARG A 36 -17.09 -1.70 6.33
N GLY A 37 -16.89 -0.59 5.64
CA GLY A 37 -16.09 -0.50 4.42
C GLY A 37 -16.91 -0.51 3.14
N PRO A 38 -16.29 -0.09 2.02
CA PRO A 38 -16.99 0.20 0.77
C PRO A 38 -17.40 -1.03 -0.05
N TYR A 39 -16.91 -2.23 0.29
CA TYR A 39 -17.18 -3.43 -0.48
C TYR A 39 -17.82 -4.52 0.39
N SER A 40 -18.79 -5.23 -0.16
CA SER A 40 -19.45 -6.36 0.54
C SER A 40 -18.49 -7.49 0.95
N THR A 41 -17.37 -7.60 0.24
CA THR A 41 -16.34 -8.64 0.47
C THR A 41 -15.11 -8.13 1.23
N MET A 42 -15.27 -7.07 2.05
CA MET A 42 -14.15 -6.51 2.83
C MET A 42 -13.39 -7.58 3.60
N TYR A 43 -12.05 -7.62 3.37
CA TYR A 43 -11.08 -8.51 4.02
C TYR A 43 -11.29 -10.02 3.83
N VAL A 44 -12.47 -10.48 3.37
CA VAL A 44 -12.78 -11.89 3.18
C VAL A 44 -12.14 -12.43 1.91
N ARG A 45 -12.45 -11.83 0.77
CA ARG A 45 -11.93 -12.25 -0.53
C ARG A 45 -10.55 -11.67 -0.84
N ARG A 46 -10.34 -10.42 -0.48
CA ARG A 46 -9.07 -9.71 -0.66
C ARG A 46 -8.64 -9.11 0.66
N PRO A 47 -7.84 -9.83 1.45
CA PRO A 47 -7.28 -9.27 2.66
C PRO A 47 -6.38 -8.08 2.31
N TRP A 48 -6.08 -7.25 3.31
CA TRP A 48 -5.21 -6.08 3.16
C TRP A 48 -3.90 -6.44 2.47
N THR A 49 -3.34 -5.49 1.76
CA THR A 49 -2.00 -5.57 1.18
C THR A 49 -1.01 -4.86 2.09
N ILE A 50 0.03 -5.55 2.49
CA ILE A 50 1.16 -4.92 3.17
C ILE A 50 2.03 -4.28 2.10
N ARG A 51 2.29 -2.99 2.25
CA ARG A 51 3.18 -2.21 1.39
C ARG A 51 4.30 -1.65 2.23
N GLN A 52 5.51 -1.71 1.72
CA GLN A 52 6.66 -1.07 2.32
C GLN A 52 6.94 0.22 1.57
N TYR A 53 6.95 1.34 2.28
CA TYR A 53 7.37 2.62 1.73
C TYR A 53 8.88 2.67 1.73
N ALA A 54 9.50 2.73 0.56
CA ALA A 54 10.94 2.68 0.42
C ALA A 54 11.41 3.42 -0.84
N GLY A 55 12.58 4.02 -0.75
CA GLY A 55 13.32 4.61 -1.85
C GLY A 55 14.75 4.82 -1.40
N PHE A 56 15.68 4.51 -2.27
CA PHE A 56 17.12 4.68 -2.06
C PHE A 56 17.61 5.81 -2.97
N SER A 57 18.83 6.26 -2.72
CA SER A 57 19.40 7.40 -3.46
C SER A 57 19.45 7.19 -4.97
N THR A 58 19.59 5.95 -5.43
CA THR A 58 19.65 5.64 -6.86
C THR A 58 18.47 4.81 -7.32
N ALA A 59 18.13 4.94 -8.61
CA ALA A 59 17.05 4.17 -9.22
C ALA A 59 17.40 2.68 -9.29
N GLU A 60 18.66 2.33 -9.52
CA GLU A 60 19.16 0.96 -9.60
C GLU A 60 19.01 0.22 -8.27
N GLU A 61 19.41 0.86 -7.17
CA GLU A 61 19.27 0.27 -5.84
C GLU A 61 17.79 0.10 -5.48
N SER A 62 16.96 1.10 -5.75
CA SER A 62 15.52 1.05 -5.52
C SER A 62 14.87 -0.05 -6.32
N ASN A 63 15.18 -0.18 -7.61
CA ASN A 63 14.67 -1.23 -8.47
C ASN A 63 15.08 -2.63 -7.99
N SER A 64 16.35 -2.83 -7.64
CA SER A 64 16.86 -4.09 -7.09
C SER A 64 16.09 -4.50 -5.82
N PHE A 65 15.85 -3.54 -4.94
CA PHE A 65 15.07 -3.76 -3.72
C PHE A 65 13.63 -4.16 -4.02
N TYR A 66 12.95 -3.46 -4.91
CA TYR A 66 11.56 -3.75 -5.27
C TYR A 66 11.40 -5.11 -5.93
N ARG A 67 12.29 -5.46 -6.88
CA ARG A 67 12.28 -6.77 -7.54
C ARG A 67 12.46 -7.91 -6.54
N ARG A 68 13.38 -7.77 -5.60
CA ARG A 68 13.61 -8.75 -4.54
C ARG A 68 12.37 -8.95 -3.65
N ASN A 69 11.72 -7.86 -3.28
CA ASN A 69 10.51 -7.92 -2.46
C ASN A 69 9.31 -8.51 -3.20
N LEU A 70 9.14 -8.19 -4.47
CA LEU A 70 8.10 -8.80 -5.31
C LEU A 70 8.34 -10.31 -5.46
N ALA A 71 9.59 -10.73 -5.69
CA ALA A 71 9.95 -12.15 -5.74
C ALA A 71 9.69 -12.86 -4.40
N ALA A 72 9.87 -12.16 -3.28
CA ALA A 72 9.55 -12.67 -1.94
C ALA A 72 8.03 -12.71 -1.63
N GLY A 73 7.19 -12.26 -2.55
CA GLY A 73 5.72 -12.34 -2.45
C GLY A 73 5.01 -11.07 -2.01
N GLN A 74 5.70 -9.94 -1.97
CA GLN A 74 5.06 -8.63 -1.79
C GLN A 74 4.09 -8.35 -2.95
N LYS A 75 2.93 -7.76 -2.66
CA LYS A 75 1.85 -7.55 -3.64
C LYS A 75 1.63 -6.09 -4.03
N GLY A 76 2.37 -5.18 -3.45
CA GLY A 76 2.29 -3.76 -3.77
C GLY A 76 3.55 -3.03 -3.35
N LEU A 77 3.85 -1.98 -4.06
CA LEU A 77 4.98 -1.10 -3.80
C LEU A 77 4.47 0.28 -3.42
N SER A 78 5.20 0.95 -2.54
CA SER A 78 5.05 2.38 -2.27
C SER A 78 6.45 3.00 -2.37
N VAL A 79 6.63 3.85 -3.36
CA VAL A 79 7.93 4.43 -3.69
C VAL A 79 8.12 5.73 -2.93
N ALA A 80 9.25 5.85 -2.23
CA ALA A 80 9.67 7.11 -1.64
C ALA A 80 10.46 7.91 -2.69
N PHE A 81 9.96 9.06 -3.05
CA PHE A 81 10.65 10.00 -3.91
C PHE A 81 11.61 10.89 -3.12
N ASP A 82 12.64 11.37 -3.78
CA ASP A 82 13.56 12.33 -3.19
C ASP A 82 12.99 13.76 -3.10
N LEU A 83 13.73 14.65 -2.49
CA LEU A 83 13.30 16.02 -2.26
C LEU A 83 13.13 16.80 -3.57
N ALA A 84 13.99 16.57 -4.56
CA ALA A 84 13.92 17.21 -5.86
C ALA A 84 12.60 16.85 -6.57
N THR A 85 12.29 15.57 -6.65
CA THR A 85 11.05 15.06 -7.25
C THR A 85 9.80 15.58 -6.54
N HIS A 86 9.81 15.62 -5.21
CA HIS A 86 8.68 16.17 -4.44
C HIS A 86 8.43 17.65 -4.71
N ARG A 87 9.47 18.40 -5.04
CA ARG A 87 9.38 19.84 -5.38
C ARG A 87 9.08 20.08 -6.86
N GLY A 88 9.02 19.02 -7.68
CA GLY A 88 8.74 19.10 -9.10
C GLY A 88 9.89 19.56 -9.95
N TYR A 89 11.11 19.27 -9.53
CA TYR A 89 12.32 19.59 -10.30
C TYR A 89 13.01 18.31 -10.75
N ASP A 90 13.59 18.37 -11.96
CA ASP A 90 14.50 17.35 -12.46
C ASP A 90 15.85 17.44 -11.72
N SER A 91 16.61 16.35 -11.72
CA SER A 91 17.83 16.23 -10.93
C SER A 91 18.96 17.21 -11.34
N ASP A 92 18.90 17.73 -12.57
CA ASP A 92 19.88 18.68 -13.11
C ASP A 92 19.54 20.16 -12.83
N HIS A 93 18.41 20.41 -12.16
CA HIS A 93 18.00 21.79 -11.90
C HIS A 93 18.80 22.43 -10.77
N GLU A 94 19.29 23.65 -10.98
CA GLU A 94 20.17 24.39 -10.04
C GLU A 94 19.60 24.54 -8.61
N ARG A 95 18.25 24.61 -8.47
CA ARG A 95 17.60 24.80 -7.17
C ARG A 95 17.57 23.56 -6.28
N VAL A 96 17.95 22.41 -6.79
CA VAL A 96 17.93 21.15 -6.06
C VAL A 96 19.31 20.53 -5.91
N GLU A 97 20.33 21.30 -6.17
CA GLU A 97 21.70 20.90 -5.89
C GLU A 97 21.83 20.44 -4.43
N GLY A 98 22.29 19.23 -4.24
CA GLY A 98 22.40 18.60 -2.93
C GLY A 98 21.12 18.01 -2.34
N ASP A 99 19.95 18.10 -2.99
CA ASP A 99 18.70 17.49 -2.59
C ASP A 99 18.37 16.20 -3.35
N VAL A 100 19.05 15.96 -4.46
CA VAL A 100 18.89 14.78 -5.30
C VAL A 100 19.30 13.51 -4.56
N GLY A 101 18.43 12.50 -4.58
CA GLY A 101 18.65 11.24 -3.86
C GLY A 101 18.49 11.33 -2.35
N LYS A 102 18.07 12.47 -1.79
CA LYS A 102 17.77 12.62 -0.36
C LYS A 102 16.34 12.20 -0.06
N ALA A 103 16.20 11.38 0.97
CA ALA A 103 14.91 10.86 1.47
C ALA A 103 14.15 9.93 0.51
N GLY A 104 14.74 9.57 -0.61
CA GLY A 104 14.13 8.68 -1.58
C GLY A 104 14.86 8.66 -2.92
N VAL A 105 14.21 8.11 -3.93
CA VAL A 105 14.75 7.98 -5.28
C VAL A 105 14.37 9.17 -6.14
N ALA A 106 15.33 9.69 -6.92
CA ALA A 106 15.10 10.71 -7.93
C ALA A 106 14.35 10.14 -9.13
N ILE A 107 13.34 10.86 -9.60
CA ILE A 107 12.54 10.50 -10.78
C ILE A 107 12.57 11.66 -11.77
N ASP A 108 13.35 11.52 -12.83
CA ASP A 108 13.45 12.52 -13.90
C ASP A 108 12.63 12.13 -15.13
N SER A 109 12.35 10.84 -15.30
CA SER A 109 11.50 10.35 -16.38
C SER A 109 10.88 9.00 -16.04
N PHE A 110 9.80 8.64 -16.75
CA PHE A 110 9.19 7.30 -16.60
C PHE A 110 10.07 6.16 -17.17
N LYS A 111 11.11 6.50 -17.92
CA LYS A 111 12.10 5.53 -18.44
C LYS A 111 13.17 5.15 -17.40
N ILE A 112 13.20 5.80 -16.26
CA ILE A 112 14.01 5.34 -15.13
C ILE A 112 13.36 4.05 -14.63
N SER A 113 13.72 3.08 -15.31
CA SER A 113 13.43 1.62 -15.30
C SER A 113 12.86 1.04 -14.04
N PHE A 114 11.65 0.66 -14.19
CA PHE A 114 11.07 -0.43 -13.41
C PHE A 114 11.27 -1.76 -14.16
#